data_3b75435419da692ebf513b73d12b9a83
#
_entry.id   3b75435419da692ebf513b73d12b9a83
#
_cell.length_a   1.000
_cell.length_b   1.000
_cell.length_c   1.000
_cell.angle_alpha   90.00
_cell.angle_beta   90.00
_cell.angle_gamma   90.00
#
_symmetry.space_group_name_H-M   'P 1'
#
loop_
_entity.id
_entity.type
_entity.pdbx_description
1 polymer ?
#
loop_
_entity_poly.entity_id
_entity_poly.type
_entity_poly.pdbx_seq_one_letter_code
_entity_poly.pdbx_strand_id
1 'polypeptide(L)'
;MNVKTLRVEKIGGTSMSRFPEIIDNIILRNPDDIFGRIYIVSAYGGITNDLLEHKKTGKPGIYQLFREQENYPRKMLELRDRLFELNQSLVPTGLDLEEANDFIGDHIDLAINILRSMDNVLASGYVSRKALLLAARELLASLGEMHSAFNSANILRNRGYDSTFVDLSGWEDGRQLTIDERIKESFKDIDPFSTICFATGYTKGTEGIMREFDRGYSEVTFSKVAVLLGASEAIIHKEYHLCSGDPLIIGEDKIHPVCNTNFDVADQLADVGMEAIHPKASKPLEINNIPIRLKSAFDPDHSGTLITKDFIAPRSKVEIVTGSDKVASLEIHDTRMVGEVGFDLRIMQILAKHQISYISKATNANTIAMIIADRDSTPELLADLGDKFELVTSTPVAIVCAIGSNIGQPGILAKAAQSLAADNINILAVSQTPRQTNMQFIVNRSQFAQAQRALHGALCM
;
A
#
# COMPACT_ATOMS: atom_id res chain seq x y z
N MET A 1 3.02 -37.26 -8.47
CA MET A 1 2.16 -36.67 -7.40
C MET A 1 2.24 -35.18 -7.53
N ASN A 2 1.12 -34.51 -7.85
CA ASN A 2 1.11 -33.06 -7.81
C ASN A 2 1.33 -32.63 -6.36
N VAL A 3 2.42 -31.93 -6.09
CA VAL A 3 2.67 -31.33 -4.79
C VAL A 3 1.57 -30.31 -4.59
N LYS A 4 0.73 -30.49 -3.57
CA LYS A 4 -0.25 -29.47 -3.18
C LYS A 4 0.52 -28.20 -2.78
N THR A 5 0.26 -27.11 -3.48
CA THR A 5 0.94 -25.82 -3.23
C THR A 5 -0.02 -24.86 -2.54
N LEU A 6 0.44 -24.23 -1.47
CA LEU A 6 -0.31 -23.21 -0.75
C LEU A 6 -0.10 -21.85 -1.43
N ARG A 7 -1.16 -21.11 -1.67
CA ARG A 7 -1.12 -19.71 -2.12
C ARG A 7 -1.80 -18.81 -1.10
N VAL A 8 -1.26 -17.64 -0.91
CA VAL A 8 -1.91 -16.58 -0.13
C VAL A 8 -2.26 -15.45 -1.07
N GLU A 9 -3.52 -15.02 -1.05
CA GLU A 9 -4.08 -14.10 -2.01
C GLU A 9 -4.70 -12.90 -1.30
N LYS A 10 -4.32 -11.68 -1.67
CA LYS A 10 -4.91 -10.46 -1.12
C LYS A 10 -5.93 -9.87 -2.07
N ILE A 11 -7.09 -9.49 -1.55
CA ILE A 11 -8.13 -8.76 -2.29
C ILE A 11 -8.26 -7.36 -1.71
N GLY A 12 -8.05 -6.33 -2.56
CA GLY A 12 -8.12 -4.93 -2.17
C GLY A 12 -9.56 -4.43 -1.95
N GLY A 13 -9.73 -3.34 -1.19
CA GLY A 13 -11.04 -2.84 -0.78
C GLY A 13 -11.97 -2.43 -1.92
N THR A 14 -11.46 -1.85 -2.99
CA THR A 14 -12.24 -1.51 -4.18
C THR A 14 -12.75 -2.77 -4.89
N SER A 15 -11.89 -3.80 -4.98
CA SER A 15 -12.28 -5.10 -5.51
C SER A 15 -13.32 -5.79 -4.62
N MET A 16 -13.17 -5.69 -3.27
CA MET A 16 -14.17 -6.22 -2.33
C MET A 16 -15.56 -5.60 -2.51
N SER A 17 -15.68 -4.36 -2.97
CA SER A 17 -16.98 -3.73 -3.26
C SER A 17 -17.70 -4.36 -4.46
N ARG A 18 -16.99 -5.17 -5.25
CA ARG A 18 -17.52 -5.96 -6.38
C ARG A 18 -17.40 -7.45 -6.07
N PHE A 19 -17.71 -7.86 -4.85
CA PHE A 19 -17.47 -9.23 -4.36
C PHE A 19 -18.15 -10.32 -5.20
N PRO A 20 -19.36 -10.14 -5.77
CA PRO A 20 -19.92 -11.12 -6.70
C PRO A 20 -18.98 -11.49 -7.86
N GLU A 21 -18.33 -10.47 -8.45
CA GLU A 21 -17.37 -10.69 -9.55
C GLU A 21 -16.07 -11.35 -9.05
N ILE A 22 -15.66 -11.06 -7.81
CA ILE A 22 -14.50 -11.70 -7.17
C ILE A 22 -14.74 -13.20 -6.99
N ILE A 23 -15.95 -13.59 -6.60
CA ILE A 23 -16.29 -15.01 -6.47
C ILE A 23 -16.13 -15.71 -7.83
N ASP A 24 -16.70 -15.16 -8.89
CA ASP A 24 -16.73 -15.80 -10.20
C ASP A 24 -15.35 -15.73 -10.91
N ASN A 25 -14.66 -14.59 -10.80
CA ASN A 25 -13.41 -14.37 -11.51
C ASN A 25 -12.18 -14.97 -10.80
N ILE A 26 -12.23 -15.12 -9.48
CA ILE A 26 -11.05 -15.49 -8.69
C ILE A 26 -11.30 -16.75 -7.87
N ILE A 27 -12.33 -16.76 -7.01
CA ILE A 27 -12.47 -17.78 -5.97
C ILE A 27 -12.93 -19.10 -6.59
N LEU A 28 -14.02 -19.08 -7.33
CA LEU A 28 -14.66 -20.27 -7.93
C LEU A 28 -14.38 -20.45 -9.42
N ARG A 29 -13.52 -19.63 -10.02
CA ARG A 29 -13.22 -19.67 -11.45
C ARG A 29 -12.75 -21.04 -11.93
N ASN A 30 -11.91 -21.72 -11.17
CA ASN A 30 -11.41 -23.05 -11.48
C ASN A 30 -11.85 -24.02 -10.37
N PRO A 31 -12.86 -24.86 -10.61
CA PRO A 31 -13.36 -25.81 -9.61
C PRO A 31 -12.30 -26.79 -9.08
N ASP A 32 -11.28 -27.10 -9.89
CA ASP A 32 -10.20 -28.02 -9.50
C ASP A 32 -9.13 -27.33 -8.62
N ASP A 33 -9.22 -26.02 -8.41
CA ASP A 33 -8.19 -25.18 -7.77
C ASP A 33 -8.79 -24.21 -6.74
N ILE A 34 -9.83 -24.64 -6.03
CA ILE A 34 -10.49 -23.82 -4.99
C ILE A 34 -9.82 -23.91 -3.63
N PHE A 35 -9.12 -25.00 -3.33
CA PHE A 35 -8.43 -25.24 -2.06
C PHE A 35 -6.92 -24.99 -2.17
N GLY A 36 -6.23 -24.94 -1.02
CA GLY A 36 -4.83 -24.55 -0.95
C GLY A 36 -4.65 -23.03 -1.14
N ARG A 37 -5.69 -22.26 -0.83
CA ARG A 37 -5.74 -20.80 -1.00
C ARG A 37 -6.24 -20.13 0.27
N ILE A 38 -5.52 -19.11 0.72
CA ILE A 38 -5.90 -18.27 1.85
C ILE A 38 -6.11 -16.85 1.31
N TYR A 39 -7.32 -16.34 1.49
CA TYR A 39 -7.66 -14.97 1.07
C TYR A 39 -7.53 -14.00 2.24
N ILE A 40 -6.66 -13.00 2.08
CA ILE A 40 -6.54 -11.86 2.98
C ILE A 40 -7.38 -10.72 2.40
N VAL A 41 -8.46 -10.38 3.06
CA VAL A 41 -9.41 -9.41 2.54
C VAL A 41 -9.31 -8.06 3.24
N SER A 42 -9.39 -6.99 2.45
CA SER A 42 -9.53 -5.64 2.96
C SER A 42 -11.01 -5.31 3.23
N ALA A 43 -11.26 -4.27 4.00
CA ALA A 43 -12.61 -3.74 4.17
C ALA A 43 -13.23 -3.35 2.82
N TYR A 44 -14.56 -3.40 2.71
CA TYR A 44 -15.28 -2.87 1.55
C TYR A 44 -14.95 -1.41 1.31
N GLY A 45 -15.03 -0.97 0.04
CA GLY A 45 -14.64 0.38 -0.37
C GLY A 45 -15.31 1.49 0.44
N GLY A 46 -14.47 2.39 0.98
CA GLY A 46 -14.92 3.52 1.78
C GLY A 46 -15.10 3.25 3.27
N ILE A 47 -15.26 2.00 3.72
CA ILE A 47 -15.49 1.67 5.15
C ILE A 47 -14.32 2.12 6.03
N THR A 48 -13.08 1.88 5.61
CA THR A 48 -11.90 2.35 6.36
C THR A 48 -11.85 3.88 6.47
N ASN A 49 -12.36 4.61 5.46
CA ASN A 49 -12.44 6.07 5.53
C ASN A 49 -13.49 6.55 6.54
N ASP A 50 -14.62 5.84 6.67
CA ASP A 50 -15.63 6.16 7.68
C ASP A 50 -15.15 5.84 9.09
N LEU A 51 -14.39 4.76 9.25
CA LEU A 51 -13.81 4.35 10.52
C LEU A 51 -12.69 5.27 10.99
N LEU A 52 -11.79 5.69 10.11
CA LEU A 52 -10.59 6.46 10.45
C LEU A 52 -10.69 7.92 9.99
N GLU A 53 -10.25 8.20 8.79
CA GLU A 53 -10.34 9.48 8.07
C GLU A 53 -10.28 9.24 6.57
N HIS A 54 -10.82 10.15 5.77
CA HIS A 54 -10.81 10.01 4.31
C HIS A 54 -9.42 10.32 3.73
N LYS A 55 -8.76 9.31 3.14
CA LYS A 55 -7.36 9.36 2.67
C LYS A 55 -7.02 10.57 1.79
N LYS A 56 -7.95 11.01 0.90
CA LYS A 56 -7.68 12.08 -0.08
C LYS A 56 -8.13 13.46 0.39
N THR A 57 -9.21 13.53 1.16
CA THR A 57 -9.86 14.81 1.52
C THR A 57 -9.63 15.21 2.97
N GLY A 58 -9.13 14.30 3.82
CA GLY A 58 -8.99 14.52 5.26
C GLY A 58 -10.34 14.62 6.01
N LYS A 59 -11.48 14.31 5.35
CA LYS A 59 -12.79 14.34 6.01
C LYS A 59 -12.77 13.40 7.21
N PRO A 60 -13.20 13.87 8.41
CA PRO A 60 -13.14 13.10 9.64
C PRO A 60 -13.98 11.83 9.57
N GLY A 61 -13.39 10.71 10.03
CA GLY A 61 -14.08 9.47 10.35
C GLY A 61 -14.34 9.33 11.85
N ILE A 62 -14.81 8.17 12.27
CA ILE A 62 -15.17 7.87 13.67
C ILE A 62 -13.99 8.07 14.61
N TYR A 63 -12.78 7.60 14.22
CA TYR A 63 -11.56 7.78 15.00
C TYR A 63 -11.25 9.25 15.28
N GLN A 64 -11.39 10.11 14.28
CA GLN A 64 -11.11 11.53 14.45
C GLN A 64 -12.13 12.17 15.40
N LEU A 65 -13.43 11.83 15.26
CA LEU A 65 -14.46 12.30 16.18
C LEU A 65 -14.19 11.86 17.62
N PHE A 66 -13.78 10.59 17.82
CA PHE A 66 -13.36 10.10 19.12
C PHE A 66 -12.17 10.89 19.69
N ARG A 67 -11.14 11.13 18.87
CA ARG A 67 -9.96 11.91 19.27
C ARG A 67 -10.30 13.35 19.69
N GLU A 68 -11.29 13.97 19.03
CA GLU A 68 -11.74 15.33 19.27
C GLU A 68 -12.87 15.42 20.32
N GLN A 69 -13.27 14.26 20.88
CA GLN A 69 -14.36 14.14 21.85
C GLN A 69 -15.71 14.64 21.31
N GLU A 70 -15.95 14.44 20.03
CA GLU A 70 -17.20 14.73 19.36
C GLU A 70 -18.17 13.53 19.39
N ASN A 71 -19.34 13.66 18.74
CA ASN A 71 -20.38 12.64 18.78
C ASN A 71 -20.08 11.41 17.90
N TYR A 72 -19.02 10.66 18.20
CA TYR A 72 -18.67 9.40 17.52
C TYR A 72 -19.72 8.28 17.70
N PRO A 73 -20.49 8.15 18.84
CA PRO A 73 -21.47 7.07 18.96
C PRO A 73 -22.58 7.16 17.91
N ARG A 74 -23.04 8.37 17.60
CA ARG A 74 -24.00 8.56 16.50
C ARG A 74 -23.42 8.12 15.17
N LYS A 75 -22.15 8.47 14.90
CA LYS A 75 -21.47 8.10 13.67
C LYS A 75 -21.25 6.59 13.54
N MET A 76 -21.02 5.90 14.66
CA MET A 76 -20.97 4.43 14.72
C MET A 76 -22.31 3.80 14.33
N LEU A 77 -23.44 4.35 14.80
CA LEU A 77 -24.77 3.86 14.40
C LEU A 77 -25.06 4.12 12.92
N GLU A 78 -24.70 5.29 12.39
CA GLU A 78 -24.78 5.58 10.95
C GLU A 78 -23.93 4.59 10.12
N LEU A 79 -22.75 4.21 10.62
CA LEU A 79 -21.91 3.18 9.99
C LEU A 79 -22.60 1.81 10.04
N ARG A 80 -23.21 1.42 11.18
CA ARG A 80 -23.97 0.17 11.31
C ARG A 80 -25.06 0.07 10.25
N ASP A 81 -25.86 1.11 10.11
CA ASP A 81 -26.96 1.14 9.13
C ASP A 81 -26.42 0.98 7.70
N ARG A 82 -25.32 1.65 7.38
CA ARG A 82 -24.61 1.48 6.08
C ARG A 82 -24.10 0.06 5.87
N LEU A 83 -23.58 -0.61 6.92
CA LEU A 83 -23.10 -1.99 6.81
C LEU A 83 -24.26 -2.97 6.64
N PHE A 84 -25.42 -2.71 7.25
CA PHE A 84 -26.65 -3.49 7.04
C PHE A 84 -27.18 -3.33 5.61
N GLU A 85 -27.18 -2.11 5.06
CA GLU A 85 -27.51 -1.87 3.64
C GLU A 85 -26.56 -2.63 2.71
N LEU A 86 -25.27 -2.66 3.02
CA LEU A 86 -24.27 -3.41 2.28
C LEU A 86 -24.56 -4.92 2.37
N ASN A 87 -24.84 -5.47 3.55
CA ASN A 87 -25.23 -6.87 3.73
C ASN A 87 -26.48 -7.19 2.90
N GLN A 88 -27.50 -6.33 2.94
CA GLN A 88 -28.71 -6.50 2.13
C GLN A 88 -28.39 -6.59 0.63
N SER A 89 -27.41 -5.81 0.15
CA SER A 89 -26.99 -5.85 -1.25
C SER A 89 -26.27 -7.14 -1.64
N LEU A 90 -25.72 -7.88 -0.67
CA LEU A 90 -25.01 -9.14 -0.87
C LEU A 90 -25.92 -10.38 -0.76
N VAL A 91 -27.17 -10.24 -0.33
CA VAL A 91 -28.13 -11.36 -0.26
C VAL A 91 -28.26 -12.13 -1.58
N PRO A 92 -28.36 -11.46 -2.75
CA PRO A 92 -28.42 -12.18 -4.02
C PRO A 92 -27.16 -13.04 -4.30
N THR A 93 -26.06 -12.72 -3.62
CA THR A 93 -24.78 -13.45 -3.75
C THR A 93 -24.73 -14.69 -2.85
N GLY A 94 -25.68 -14.85 -1.93
CA GLY A 94 -25.79 -15.97 -1.00
C GLY A 94 -25.48 -15.63 0.45
N LEU A 95 -25.41 -14.35 0.81
CA LEU A 95 -25.22 -13.95 2.21
C LEU A 95 -26.44 -14.30 3.06
N ASP A 96 -26.22 -14.94 4.21
CA ASP A 96 -27.21 -15.02 5.28
C ASP A 96 -27.29 -13.64 5.95
N LEU A 97 -28.41 -12.96 5.73
CA LEU A 97 -28.59 -11.59 6.18
C LEU A 97 -28.69 -11.48 7.71
N GLU A 98 -29.38 -12.45 8.33
CA GLU A 98 -29.59 -12.45 9.79
C GLU A 98 -28.25 -12.67 10.49
N GLU A 99 -27.51 -13.73 10.14
CA GLU A 99 -26.19 -14.04 10.70
C GLU A 99 -25.20 -12.89 10.49
N ALA A 100 -25.19 -12.27 9.28
CA ALA A 100 -24.28 -11.18 8.95
C ALA A 100 -24.60 -9.87 9.71
N ASN A 101 -25.89 -9.55 9.89
CA ASN A 101 -26.31 -8.37 10.63
C ASN A 101 -26.08 -8.52 12.13
N ASP A 102 -26.37 -9.69 12.69
CA ASP A 102 -26.11 -10.00 14.10
C ASP A 102 -24.60 -9.89 14.37
N PHE A 103 -23.78 -10.55 13.55
CA PHE A 103 -22.32 -10.49 13.68
C PHE A 103 -21.79 -9.06 13.72
N ILE A 104 -22.10 -8.25 12.73
CA ILE A 104 -21.53 -6.89 12.68
C ILE A 104 -22.20 -5.93 13.66
N GLY A 105 -23.50 -6.14 13.97
CA GLY A 105 -24.23 -5.37 14.96
C GLY A 105 -23.63 -5.50 16.35
N ASP A 106 -23.40 -6.74 16.80
CA ASP A 106 -22.78 -7.04 18.09
C ASP A 106 -21.37 -6.42 18.20
N HIS A 107 -20.57 -6.49 17.15
CA HIS A 107 -19.23 -5.91 17.14
C HIS A 107 -19.25 -4.38 17.17
N ILE A 108 -20.21 -3.74 16.51
CA ILE A 108 -20.39 -2.28 16.62
C ILE A 108 -20.81 -1.86 18.01
N ASP A 109 -21.74 -2.56 18.62
CA ASP A 109 -22.17 -2.26 19.99
C ASP A 109 -21.03 -2.48 20.98
N LEU A 110 -20.25 -3.54 20.83
CA LEU A 110 -19.03 -3.78 21.60
C LEU A 110 -17.99 -2.67 21.39
N ALA A 111 -17.76 -2.23 20.13
CA ALA A 111 -16.85 -1.12 19.82
C ALA A 111 -17.27 0.18 20.52
N ILE A 112 -18.57 0.52 20.48
CA ILE A 112 -19.11 1.71 21.17
C ILE A 112 -18.84 1.62 22.67
N ASN A 113 -19.05 0.45 23.30
CA ASN A 113 -18.82 0.25 24.72
C ASN A 113 -17.34 0.34 25.11
N ILE A 114 -16.45 -0.21 24.29
CA ILE A 114 -14.99 -0.10 24.48
C ILE A 114 -14.54 1.36 24.36
N LEU A 115 -14.97 2.08 23.32
CA LEU A 115 -14.63 3.49 23.11
C LEU A 115 -15.13 4.37 24.26
N ARG A 116 -16.37 4.15 24.78
CA ARG A 116 -16.88 4.84 25.97
C ARG A 116 -16.02 4.57 27.21
N SER A 117 -15.58 3.33 27.38
CA SER A 117 -14.68 2.97 28.48
C SER A 117 -13.33 3.67 28.34
N MET A 118 -12.80 3.77 27.14
CA MET A 118 -11.57 4.53 26.84
C MET A 118 -11.74 6.03 27.14
N ASP A 119 -12.88 6.64 26.83
CA ASP A 119 -13.18 8.03 27.18
C ASP A 119 -13.15 8.26 28.70
N ASN A 120 -13.76 7.34 29.48
CA ASN A 120 -13.72 7.42 30.94
C ASN A 120 -12.28 7.33 31.48
N VAL A 121 -11.46 6.45 30.91
CA VAL A 121 -10.05 6.31 31.29
C VAL A 121 -9.25 7.55 30.88
N LEU A 122 -9.52 8.13 29.69
CA LEU A 122 -8.90 9.38 29.25
C LEU A 122 -9.21 10.54 30.20
N ALA A 123 -10.47 10.65 30.63
CA ALA A 123 -10.91 11.69 31.56
C ALA A 123 -10.25 11.58 32.95
N SER A 124 -9.82 10.36 33.34
CA SER A 124 -9.13 10.15 34.64
C SER A 124 -7.71 10.72 34.70
N GLY A 125 -7.07 10.90 33.54
CA GLY A 125 -5.69 11.42 33.45
C GLY A 125 -4.58 10.42 33.85
N TYR A 126 -4.93 9.19 34.29
CA TYR A 126 -3.94 8.19 34.73
C TYR A 126 -3.24 7.45 33.59
N VAL A 127 -3.78 7.48 32.38
CA VAL A 127 -3.24 6.76 31.22
C VAL A 127 -2.85 7.73 30.13
N SER A 128 -1.74 7.44 29.45
CA SER A 128 -1.26 8.23 28.32
C SER A 128 -2.34 8.36 27.23
N ARG A 129 -2.75 9.59 26.93
CA ARG A 129 -3.67 9.89 25.81
C ARG A 129 -3.20 9.25 24.50
N LYS A 130 -1.90 9.32 24.21
CA LYS A 130 -1.32 8.74 22.99
C LYS A 130 -1.55 7.23 22.91
N ALA A 131 -1.37 6.50 24.02
CA ALA A 131 -1.57 5.05 24.04
C ALA A 131 -3.04 4.65 23.81
N LEU A 132 -3.99 5.35 24.46
CA LEU A 132 -5.42 5.09 24.28
C LEU A 132 -5.92 5.45 22.88
N LEU A 133 -5.46 6.57 22.31
CA LEU A 133 -5.81 6.94 20.94
C LEU A 133 -5.27 5.92 19.92
N LEU A 134 -4.07 5.38 20.15
CA LEU A 134 -3.57 4.30 19.30
C LEU A 134 -4.42 3.04 19.43
N ALA A 135 -4.79 2.63 20.64
CA ALA A 135 -5.65 1.48 20.86
C ALA A 135 -7.03 1.65 20.21
N ALA A 136 -7.62 2.84 20.28
CA ALA A 136 -8.88 3.15 19.58
C ALA A 136 -8.74 3.07 18.05
N ARG A 137 -7.60 3.53 17.51
CA ARG A 137 -7.30 3.44 16.08
C ARG A 137 -7.16 1.99 15.62
N GLU A 138 -6.46 1.16 16.39
CA GLU A 138 -6.33 -0.29 16.14
C GLU A 138 -7.69 -0.99 16.15
N LEU A 139 -8.51 -0.72 17.18
CA LEU A 139 -9.86 -1.27 17.31
C LEU A 139 -10.72 -0.95 16.09
N LEU A 140 -10.81 0.32 15.72
CA LEU A 140 -11.64 0.77 14.59
C LEU A 140 -11.11 0.25 13.25
N ALA A 141 -9.78 0.22 13.03
CA ALA A 141 -9.20 -0.28 11.81
C ALA A 141 -9.57 -1.75 11.52
N SER A 142 -9.69 -2.58 12.57
CA SER A 142 -9.99 -4.00 12.43
C SER A 142 -11.42 -4.31 11.98
N LEU A 143 -12.38 -3.44 12.32
CA LEU A 143 -13.81 -3.72 12.20
C LEU A 143 -14.26 -3.96 10.75
N GLY A 144 -13.77 -3.14 9.81
CA GLY A 144 -14.17 -3.26 8.41
C GLY A 144 -13.66 -4.52 7.73
N GLU A 145 -12.46 -4.97 8.07
CA GLU A 145 -11.87 -6.18 7.48
C GLU A 145 -12.42 -7.46 8.11
N MET A 146 -12.77 -7.40 9.39
CA MET A 146 -13.49 -8.48 10.07
C MET A 146 -14.86 -8.72 9.41
N HIS A 147 -15.63 -7.65 9.18
CA HIS A 147 -16.92 -7.74 8.50
C HIS A 147 -16.80 -8.33 7.08
N SER A 148 -15.85 -7.88 6.28
CA SER A 148 -15.67 -8.38 4.92
C SER A 148 -15.22 -9.85 4.88
N ALA A 149 -14.34 -10.27 5.79
CA ALA A 149 -13.87 -11.64 5.88
C ALA A 149 -15.00 -12.60 6.34
N PHE A 150 -15.78 -12.19 7.34
CA PHE A 150 -16.94 -12.96 7.79
C PHE A 150 -17.96 -13.16 6.67
N ASN A 151 -18.39 -12.07 6.03
CA ASN A 151 -19.33 -12.13 4.91
C ASN A 151 -18.83 -13.03 3.77
N SER A 152 -17.54 -12.95 3.45
CA SER A 152 -16.95 -13.78 2.39
C SER A 152 -17.07 -15.28 2.72
N ALA A 153 -16.73 -15.68 3.94
CA ALA A 153 -16.86 -17.06 4.38
C ALA A 153 -18.32 -17.51 4.45
N ASN A 154 -19.21 -16.67 4.97
CA ASN A 154 -20.65 -16.94 5.06
C ASN A 154 -21.27 -17.20 3.69
N ILE A 155 -21.01 -16.32 2.71
CA ILE A 155 -21.50 -16.48 1.34
C ILE A 155 -21.05 -17.81 0.72
N LEU A 156 -19.77 -18.18 0.88
CA LEU A 156 -19.27 -19.43 0.30
C LEU A 156 -19.89 -20.68 0.99
N ARG A 157 -20.06 -20.66 2.32
CA ARG A 157 -20.76 -21.73 3.05
C ARG A 157 -22.19 -21.91 2.53
N ASN A 158 -22.93 -20.81 2.36
CA ASN A 158 -24.31 -20.86 1.87
C ASN A 158 -24.42 -21.28 0.40
N ARG A 159 -23.34 -21.14 -0.36
CA ARG A 159 -23.23 -21.72 -1.72
C ARG A 159 -22.80 -23.20 -1.71
N GLY A 160 -22.61 -23.82 -0.55
CA GLY A 160 -22.27 -25.24 -0.40
C GLY A 160 -20.77 -25.55 -0.45
N TYR A 161 -19.89 -24.55 -0.33
CA TYR A 161 -18.45 -24.74 -0.24
C TYR A 161 -18.01 -24.76 1.22
N ASP A 162 -17.06 -25.64 1.56
CA ASP A 162 -16.39 -25.55 2.86
C ASP A 162 -15.55 -24.26 2.91
N SER A 163 -15.91 -23.36 3.82
CA SER A 163 -15.29 -22.05 3.94
C SER A 163 -15.19 -21.60 5.40
N THR A 164 -14.02 -21.08 5.77
CA THR A 164 -13.69 -20.71 7.15
C THR A 164 -13.34 -19.23 7.22
N PHE A 165 -14.00 -18.53 8.14
CA PHE A 165 -13.59 -17.20 8.58
C PHE A 165 -12.45 -17.34 9.60
N VAL A 166 -11.33 -16.66 9.33
CA VAL A 166 -10.13 -16.66 10.19
C VAL A 166 -9.96 -15.27 10.80
N ASP A 167 -10.34 -15.13 12.04
CA ASP A 167 -10.21 -13.86 12.76
C ASP A 167 -8.78 -13.65 13.27
N LEU A 168 -8.07 -12.67 12.69
CA LEU A 168 -6.78 -12.16 13.17
C LEU A 168 -6.94 -10.87 13.99
N SER A 169 -8.15 -10.30 14.06
CA SER A 169 -8.43 -9.06 14.78
C SER A 169 -8.39 -9.22 16.31
N GLY A 170 -8.63 -10.44 16.78
CA GLY A 170 -8.53 -10.81 18.19
C GLY A 170 -9.51 -10.06 19.10
N TRP A 171 -10.72 -9.77 18.64
CA TRP A 171 -11.75 -9.12 19.45
C TRP A 171 -12.16 -9.95 20.67
N GLU A 172 -12.27 -11.26 20.50
CA GLU A 172 -12.64 -12.20 21.55
C GLU A 172 -11.42 -12.82 22.27
N ASP A 173 -10.21 -12.40 21.88
CA ASP A 173 -8.97 -12.92 22.44
C ASP A 173 -8.16 -11.85 23.18
N GLY A 174 -8.20 -11.91 24.51
CA GLY A 174 -7.45 -11.01 25.40
C GLY A 174 -5.96 -11.31 25.53
N ARG A 175 -5.45 -12.39 24.93
CA ARG A 175 -4.03 -12.76 25.01
C ARG A 175 -3.15 -11.71 24.34
N GLN A 176 -1.99 -11.45 24.96
CA GLN A 176 -0.97 -10.55 24.44
C GLN A 176 -0.04 -11.33 23.50
N LEU A 177 -0.46 -11.51 22.27
CA LEU A 177 0.28 -12.19 21.23
C LEU A 177 0.96 -11.18 20.30
N THR A 178 2.14 -11.50 19.80
CA THR A 178 2.72 -10.82 18.65
C THR A 178 1.91 -11.11 17.39
N ILE A 179 2.09 -10.31 16.33
CA ILE A 179 1.42 -10.55 15.05
C ILE A 179 1.69 -11.97 14.54
N ASP A 180 2.95 -12.42 14.63
CA ASP A 180 3.37 -13.73 14.15
C ASP A 180 2.76 -14.89 14.97
N GLU A 181 2.71 -14.73 16.30
CA GLU A 181 2.07 -15.71 17.19
C GLU A 181 0.57 -15.79 16.94
N ARG A 182 -0.11 -14.64 16.74
CA ARG A 182 -1.54 -14.61 16.42
C ARG A 182 -1.84 -15.34 15.12
N ILE A 183 -1.10 -15.07 14.06
CA ILE A 183 -1.27 -15.77 12.79
C ILE A 183 -1.11 -17.28 12.99
N LYS A 184 -0.04 -17.73 13.62
CA LYS A 184 0.22 -19.17 13.86
C LYS A 184 -0.89 -19.81 14.67
N GLU A 185 -1.35 -19.12 15.73
CA GLU A 185 -2.41 -19.65 16.61
C GLU A 185 -3.76 -19.73 15.89
N SER A 186 -4.12 -18.71 15.09
CA SER A 186 -5.39 -18.70 14.36
C SER A 186 -5.46 -19.74 13.23
N PHE A 187 -4.34 -20.15 12.67
CA PHE A 187 -4.30 -21.14 11.60
C PHE A 187 -3.92 -22.56 12.05
N LYS A 188 -3.59 -22.80 13.36
CA LYS A 188 -3.03 -24.07 13.80
C LYS A 188 -3.91 -25.29 13.55
N ASP A 189 -5.23 -25.14 13.63
CA ASP A 189 -6.22 -26.20 13.48
C ASP A 189 -6.98 -26.15 12.15
N ILE A 190 -6.51 -25.30 11.22
CA ILE A 190 -7.12 -25.09 9.91
C ILE A 190 -6.25 -25.73 8.83
N ASP A 191 -6.84 -26.62 8.02
CA ASP A 191 -6.21 -27.16 6.81
C ASP A 191 -6.70 -26.40 5.56
N PRO A 192 -5.89 -25.49 4.98
CA PRO A 192 -6.28 -24.73 3.78
C PRO A 192 -6.52 -25.62 2.55
N PHE A 193 -6.14 -26.91 2.60
CA PHE A 193 -6.37 -27.85 1.51
C PHE A 193 -7.71 -28.57 1.60
N SER A 194 -8.50 -28.30 2.64
CA SER A 194 -9.85 -28.83 2.84
C SER A 194 -10.92 -27.75 2.92
N THR A 195 -10.56 -26.50 3.23
CA THR A 195 -11.49 -25.37 3.35
C THR A 195 -10.94 -24.11 2.67
N ILE A 196 -11.85 -23.26 2.19
CA ILE A 196 -11.50 -21.93 1.64
C ILE A 196 -11.36 -20.96 2.82
N CYS A 197 -10.16 -20.41 3.04
CA CYS A 197 -9.90 -19.53 4.20
C CYS A 197 -10.05 -18.06 3.81
N PHE A 198 -10.87 -17.31 4.57
CA PHE A 198 -10.93 -15.85 4.51
C PHE A 198 -10.44 -15.27 5.81
N ALA A 199 -9.26 -14.66 5.79
CA ALA A 199 -8.66 -14.01 6.94
C ALA A 199 -8.77 -12.49 6.87
N THR A 200 -8.88 -11.86 8.03
CA THR A 200 -8.88 -10.40 8.14
C THR A 200 -7.54 -9.82 7.68
N GLY A 201 -7.58 -8.74 6.91
CA GLY A 201 -6.36 -8.03 6.53
C GLY A 201 -5.71 -7.28 7.70
N TYR A 202 -6.48 -6.98 8.74
CA TYR A 202 -5.95 -6.48 10.01
C TYR A 202 -5.55 -7.65 10.93
N THR A 203 -4.39 -7.53 11.58
CA THR A 203 -3.93 -8.48 12.58
C THR A 203 -3.55 -7.75 13.87
N LYS A 204 -4.19 -8.14 15.00
CA LYS A 204 -3.85 -7.62 16.32
C LYS A 204 -2.54 -8.23 16.80
N GLY A 205 -1.60 -7.38 17.20
CA GLY A 205 -0.35 -7.81 17.82
C GLY A 205 0.16 -6.79 18.84
N THR A 206 1.04 -7.24 19.73
CA THR A 206 1.67 -6.37 20.75
C THR A 206 2.51 -5.26 20.15
N GLU A 207 2.98 -5.44 18.92
CA GLU A 207 3.72 -4.42 18.16
C GLU A 207 2.84 -3.23 17.78
N GLY A 208 1.54 -3.50 17.54
CA GLY A 208 0.56 -2.52 17.05
C GLY A 208 0.75 -2.24 15.56
N ILE A 209 -0.03 -2.92 14.70
CA ILE A 209 0.13 -2.79 13.24
C ILE A 209 -0.08 -1.36 12.74
N MET A 210 -1.02 -0.60 13.38
CA MET A 210 -1.28 0.80 13.04
C MET A 210 -0.21 1.78 13.55
N ARG A 211 0.67 1.33 14.45
CA ARG A 211 1.81 2.12 14.92
C ARG A 211 2.89 2.25 13.84
N GLU A 212 3.09 1.17 13.10
CA GLU A 212 4.11 1.10 12.05
C GLU A 212 3.57 1.44 10.66
N PHE A 213 2.26 1.18 10.45
CA PHE A 213 1.60 1.32 9.15
C PHE A 213 0.32 2.12 9.34
N ASP A 214 0.33 3.35 8.93
CA ASP A 214 -0.88 4.17 8.94
C ASP A 214 -1.96 3.58 8.01
N ARG A 215 -1.54 3.08 6.86
CA ARG A 215 -2.37 2.36 5.88
C ARG A 215 -1.51 1.32 5.15
N GLY A 216 -2.17 0.32 4.54
CA GLY A 216 -1.48 -0.79 3.86
C GLY A 216 -1.17 -1.97 4.78
N TYR A 217 -1.67 -1.96 6.01
CA TYR A 217 -1.48 -3.04 6.99
C TYR A 217 -2.01 -4.39 6.48
N SER A 218 -3.05 -4.42 5.65
CA SER A 218 -3.52 -5.67 5.01
C SER A 218 -2.45 -6.33 4.11
N GLU A 219 -1.54 -5.55 3.50
CA GLU A 219 -0.42 -6.09 2.75
C GLU A 219 0.65 -6.68 3.66
N VAL A 220 0.80 -6.14 4.86
CA VAL A 220 1.71 -6.69 5.88
C VAL A 220 1.18 -8.01 6.42
N THR A 221 -0.10 -8.07 6.79
CA THR A 221 -0.76 -9.31 7.19
C THR A 221 -0.62 -10.38 6.09
N PHE A 222 -0.93 -10.03 4.85
CA PHE A 222 -0.78 -10.89 3.69
C PHE A 222 0.64 -11.47 3.57
N SER A 223 1.65 -10.62 3.64
CA SER A 223 3.04 -11.02 3.55
C SER A 223 3.44 -11.96 4.70
N LYS A 224 3.07 -11.61 5.94
CA LYS A 224 3.37 -12.43 7.12
C LYS A 224 2.67 -13.79 7.08
N VAL A 225 1.40 -13.84 6.68
CA VAL A 225 0.68 -15.11 6.50
C VAL A 225 1.37 -15.97 5.44
N ALA A 226 1.76 -15.40 4.29
CA ALA A 226 2.46 -16.12 3.23
C ALA A 226 3.80 -16.71 3.72
N VAL A 227 4.58 -15.94 4.47
CA VAL A 227 5.87 -16.40 5.01
C VAL A 227 5.68 -17.46 6.09
N LEU A 228 4.81 -17.21 7.08
CA LEU A 228 4.65 -18.09 8.25
C LEU A 228 4.01 -19.43 7.91
N LEU A 229 3.17 -19.48 6.89
CA LEU A 229 2.51 -20.71 6.43
C LEU A 229 3.22 -21.37 5.23
N GLY A 230 4.33 -20.80 4.77
CA GLY A 230 5.16 -21.38 3.71
C GLY A 230 4.46 -21.39 2.34
N ALA A 231 3.84 -20.28 1.95
CA ALA A 231 3.20 -20.16 0.65
C ALA A 231 4.21 -20.32 -0.49
N SER A 232 3.80 -21.00 -1.55
CA SER A 232 4.59 -21.13 -2.78
C SER A 232 4.52 -19.90 -3.67
N GLU A 233 3.44 -19.11 -3.55
CA GLU A 233 3.22 -17.86 -4.28
C GLU A 233 2.29 -16.95 -3.46
N ALA A 234 2.53 -15.65 -3.54
CA ALA A 234 1.74 -14.60 -2.92
C ALA A 234 1.08 -13.77 -4.03
N ILE A 235 -0.25 -13.68 -4.06
CA ILE A 235 -1.01 -13.05 -5.16
C ILE A 235 -1.75 -11.82 -4.64
N ILE A 236 -1.64 -10.69 -5.34
CA ILE A 236 -2.40 -9.48 -5.04
C ILE A 236 -3.35 -9.19 -6.18
N HIS A 237 -4.64 -9.14 -5.87
CA HIS A 237 -5.69 -8.76 -6.81
C HIS A 237 -6.00 -7.27 -6.67
N LYS A 238 -5.75 -6.52 -7.74
CA LYS A 238 -6.03 -5.08 -7.88
C LYS A 238 -7.09 -4.85 -8.97
N GLU A 239 -7.46 -3.59 -9.20
CA GLU A 239 -8.40 -3.25 -10.26
C GLU A 239 -7.77 -3.34 -11.66
N TYR A 240 -6.47 -3.07 -11.77
CA TYR A 240 -5.74 -3.02 -13.03
C TYR A 240 -4.44 -3.81 -12.93
N HIS A 241 -3.93 -4.22 -14.08
CA HIS A 241 -2.58 -4.78 -14.21
C HIS A 241 -1.51 -3.72 -13.92
N LEU A 242 -0.33 -4.17 -13.54
CA LEU A 242 0.85 -3.31 -13.60
C LEU A 242 1.21 -3.09 -15.07
N CYS A 243 1.14 -1.84 -15.52
CA CYS A 243 1.36 -1.46 -16.91
C CYS A 243 2.63 -0.63 -17.09
N SER A 244 3.08 -0.54 -18.33
CA SER A 244 4.28 0.21 -18.73
C SER A 244 4.20 1.73 -18.47
N GLY A 245 3.04 2.26 -18.10
CA GLY A 245 2.81 3.66 -17.75
C GLY A 245 1.40 3.91 -17.22
N ASP A 246 1.12 5.15 -16.83
CA ASP A 246 -0.21 5.56 -16.36
C ASP A 246 -1.19 5.68 -17.55
N PRO A 247 -2.29 4.90 -17.57
CA PRO A 247 -3.28 4.98 -18.66
C PRO A 247 -3.90 6.36 -18.84
N LEU A 248 -4.08 7.12 -17.77
CA LEU A 248 -4.65 8.47 -17.82
C LEU A 248 -3.71 9.51 -18.45
N ILE A 249 -2.40 9.24 -18.41
CA ILE A 249 -1.38 10.14 -18.95
C ILE A 249 -0.94 9.71 -20.34
N ILE A 250 -0.66 8.42 -20.51
CA ILE A 250 -0.08 7.86 -21.74
C ILE A 250 -1.18 7.53 -22.76
N GLY A 251 -2.32 7.03 -22.30
CA GLY A 251 -3.41 6.48 -23.08
C GLY A 251 -3.46 4.95 -23.00
N GLU A 252 -4.66 4.40 -22.85
CA GLU A 252 -4.89 2.95 -22.68
C GLU A 252 -4.39 2.13 -23.88
N ASP A 253 -4.46 2.70 -25.08
CA ASP A 253 -4.04 2.09 -26.36
C ASP A 253 -2.51 1.98 -26.52
N LYS A 254 -1.74 2.70 -25.71
CA LYS A 254 -0.28 2.81 -25.80
C LYS A 254 0.46 2.08 -24.69
N ILE A 255 -0.22 1.76 -23.61
CA ILE A 255 0.37 1.01 -22.51
C ILE A 255 0.21 -0.49 -22.73
N HIS A 256 1.07 -1.28 -22.12
CA HIS A 256 0.98 -2.74 -22.12
C HIS A 256 1.25 -3.29 -20.71
N PRO A 257 0.62 -4.40 -20.34
CA PRO A 257 0.91 -5.06 -19.07
C PRO A 257 2.36 -5.53 -19.00
N VAL A 258 2.97 -5.38 -17.83
CA VAL A 258 4.29 -5.91 -17.51
C VAL A 258 4.11 -7.36 -17.04
N CYS A 259 4.62 -8.33 -17.79
CA CYS A 259 4.42 -9.74 -17.46
C CYS A 259 5.34 -10.24 -16.33
N ASN A 260 6.60 -9.81 -16.34
CA ASN A 260 7.60 -10.20 -15.35
C ASN A 260 8.47 -9.01 -14.97
N THR A 261 8.84 -8.96 -13.69
CA THR A 261 9.83 -8.00 -13.18
C THR A 261 10.46 -8.55 -11.89
N ASN A 262 11.27 -7.74 -11.19
CA ASN A 262 11.92 -8.14 -9.95
C ASN A 262 11.58 -7.20 -8.78
N PHE A 263 12.00 -7.60 -7.57
CA PHE A 263 11.75 -6.81 -6.36
C PHE A 263 12.42 -5.44 -6.39
N ASP A 264 13.59 -5.30 -7.02
CA ASP A 264 14.25 -4.00 -7.15
C ASP A 264 13.40 -3.00 -7.95
N VAL A 265 12.81 -3.45 -9.06
CA VAL A 265 11.88 -2.63 -9.85
C VAL A 265 10.64 -2.27 -9.03
N ALA A 266 10.07 -3.23 -8.30
CA ALA A 266 8.92 -2.98 -7.42
C ALA A 266 9.21 -1.94 -6.33
N ASP A 267 10.40 -1.97 -5.73
CA ASP A 267 10.84 -0.96 -4.75
C ASP A 267 10.98 0.43 -5.39
N GLN A 268 11.53 0.52 -6.60
CA GLN A 268 11.62 1.81 -7.32
C GLN A 268 10.26 2.41 -7.66
N LEU A 269 9.27 1.57 -7.97
CA LEU A 269 7.89 2.02 -8.21
C LEU A 269 7.24 2.60 -6.94
N ALA A 270 7.48 1.96 -5.81
CA ALA A 270 6.94 2.40 -4.53
C ALA A 270 7.50 3.77 -4.11
N ASP A 271 8.79 4.03 -4.37
CA ASP A 271 9.46 5.27 -4.03
C ASP A 271 8.88 6.50 -4.75
N VAL A 272 8.29 6.31 -5.91
CA VAL A 272 7.62 7.38 -6.67
C VAL A 272 6.09 7.36 -6.59
N GLY A 273 5.54 6.58 -5.65
CA GLY A 273 4.10 6.53 -5.35
C GLY A 273 3.27 5.65 -6.28
N MET A 274 3.87 4.87 -7.17
CA MET A 274 3.21 3.83 -7.95
C MET A 274 3.36 2.48 -7.21
N GLU A 275 2.71 2.35 -6.07
CA GLU A 275 2.84 1.15 -5.23
C GLU A 275 2.27 -0.09 -5.92
N ALA A 276 3.15 -0.90 -6.49
CA ALA A 276 2.83 -2.28 -6.87
C ALA A 276 2.48 -3.10 -5.62
N ILE A 277 3.35 -3.03 -4.61
CA ILE A 277 3.18 -3.57 -3.26
C ILE A 277 3.94 -2.64 -2.30
N HIS A 278 3.44 -2.52 -1.07
CA HIS A 278 4.14 -1.74 -0.04
C HIS A 278 5.51 -2.35 0.29
N PRO A 279 6.63 -1.58 0.33
CA PRO A 279 7.98 -2.11 0.51
C PRO A 279 8.16 -2.98 1.77
N LYS A 280 7.52 -2.58 2.89
CA LYS A 280 7.57 -3.39 4.12
C LYS A 280 6.82 -4.73 4.01
N ALA A 281 5.92 -4.89 3.02
CA ALA A 281 5.26 -6.15 2.73
C ALA A 281 6.04 -6.98 1.70
N SER A 282 6.69 -6.36 0.72
CA SER A 282 7.49 -7.06 -0.28
C SER A 282 8.75 -7.69 0.31
N LYS A 283 9.41 -6.99 1.25
CA LYS A 283 10.70 -7.41 1.79
C LYS A 283 10.71 -8.80 2.49
N PRO A 284 9.74 -9.15 3.37
CA PRO A 284 9.68 -10.51 3.92
C PRO A 284 9.50 -11.58 2.85
N LEU A 285 8.72 -11.32 1.79
CA LEU A 285 8.51 -12.26 0.68
C LEU A 285 9.80 -12.44 -0.12
N GLU A 286 10.51 -11.36 -0.44
CA GLU A 286 11.82 -11.40 -1.11
C GLU A 286 12.85 -12.22 -0.32
N ILE A 287 12.97 -11.99 0.99
CA ILE A 287 13.92 -12.70 1.87
C ILE A 287 13.63 -14.20 1.89
N ASN A 288 12.36 -14.60 1.88
CA ASN A 288 11.94 -15.99 1.89
C ASN A 288 11.78 -16.61 0.50
N ASN A 289 12.18 -15.89 -0.57
CA ASN A 289 12.07 -16.32 -1.98
C ASN A 289 10.64 -16.71 -2.39
N ILE A 290 9.63 -16.04 -1.85
CA ILE A 290 8.23 -16.22 -2.24
C ILE A 290 7.92 -15.22 -3.37
N PRO A 291 7.62 -15.71 -4.59
CA PRO A 291 7.27 -14.84 -5.70
C PRO A 291 5.95 -14.12 -5.43
N ILE A 292 5.82 -12.90 -5.93
CA ILE A 292 4.60 -12.12 -5.88
C ILE A 292 3.98 -12.07 -7.27
N ARG A 293 2.66 -12.26 -7.34
CA ARG A 293 1.91 -12.04 -8.58
C ARG A 293 0.89 -10.92 -8.41
N LEU A 294 0.96 -9.92 -9.27
CA LEU A 294 -0.06 -8.88 -9.36
C LEU A 294 -1.02 -9.21 -10.48
N LYS A 295 -2.32 -9.30 -10.18
CA LYS A 295 -3.38 -9.59 -11.17
C LYS A 295 -4.47 -8.52 -11.13
N SER A 296 -5.10 -8.29 -12.28
CA SER A 296 -6.39 -7.62 -12.27
C SER A 296 -7.49 -8.60 -11.83
N ALA A 297 -8.32 -8.16 -10.87
CA ALA A 297 -9.49 -8.94 -10.43
C ALA A 297 -10.58 -9.04 -11.51
N PHE A 298 -10.52 -8.17 -12.52
CA PHE A 298 -11.54 -8.00 -13.55
C PHE A 298 -11.05 -8.42 -14.95
N ASP A 299 -9.80 -8.88 -15.04
CA ASP A 299 -9.25 -9.57 -16.21
C ASP A 299 -8.56 -10.88 -15.76
N PRO A 300 -9.37 -11.89 -15.40
CA PRO A 300 -8.86 -13.12 -14.80
C PRO A 300 -8.09 -14.02 -15.78
N ASP A 301 -8.25 -13.82 -17.10
CA ASP A 301 -7.55 -14.60 -18.12
C ASP A 301 -6.08 -14.20 -18.28
N HIS A 302 -5.76 -12.97 -17.96
CA HIS A 302 -4.37 -12.50 -18.00
C HIS A 302 -3.57 -13.04 -16.82
N SER A 303 -2.36 -13.55 -17.09
CA SER A 303 -1.49 -14.15 -16.07
C SER A 303 -1.01 -13.16 -14.99
N GLY A 304 -1.14 -11.86 -15.26
CA GLY A 304 -0.66 -10.78 -14.37
C GLY A 304 0.85 -10.57 -14.48
N THR A 305 1.39 -9.83 -13.51
CA THR A 305 2.84 -9.54 -13.38
C THR A 305 3.45 -10.44 -12.33
N LEU A 306 4.42 -11.25 -12.71
CA LEU A 306 5.20 -12.06 -11.78
C LEU A 306 6.46 -11.28 -11.33
N ILE A 307 6.61 -11.08 -10.03
CA ILE A 307 7.75 -10.43 -9.40
C ILE A 307 8.59 -11.50 -8.69
N THR A 308 9.83 -11.68 -9.13
CA THR A 308 10.77 -12.64 -8.54
C THR A 308 12.10 -11.97 -8.22
N LYS A 309 12.91 -12.62 -7.38
CA LYS A 309 14.19 -12.08 -6.92
C LYS A 309 15.20 -11.92 -8.06
N ASP A 310 15.28 -12.92 -8.93
CA ASP A 310 16.40 -13.05 -9.88
C ASP A 310 15.99 -12.72 -11.32
N PHE A 311 14.78 -12.19 -11.54
CA PHE A 311 14.37 -11.83 -12.89
C PHE A 311 15.18 -10.66 -13.44
N ILE A 312 15.70 -10.83 -14.64
CA ILE A 312 16.32 -9.79 -15.45
C ILE A 312 15.72 -9.88 -16.84
N ALA A 313 15.21 -8.79 -17.38
CA ALA A 313 14.65 -8.77 -18.72
C ALA A 313 15.69 -9.28 -19.76
N PRO A 314 15.33 -10.20 -20.65
CA PRO A 314 16.29 -10.82 -21.59
C PRO A 314 16.87 -9.85 -22.60
N ARG A 315 16.17 -8.74 -22.84
CA ARG A 315 16.64 -7.62 -23.67
C ARG A 315 16.64 -6.36 -22.84
N SER A 316 17.64 -5.51 -23.07
CA SER A 316 17.70 -4.20 -22.44
C SER A 316 16.54 -3.33 -22.87
N LYS A 317 15.67 -2.98 -21.91
CA LYS A 317 14.51 -2.10 -22.13
C LYS A 317 14.05 -1.46 -20.84
N VAL A 318 13.46 -0.29 -20.93
CA VAL A 318 12.64 0.28 -19.87
C VAL A 318 11.31 -0.47 -19.82
N GLU A 319 10.95 -0.95 -18.65
CA GLU A 319 9.71 -1.71 -18.42
C GLU A 319 8.55 -0.77 -18.13
N ILE A 320 8.81 0.28 -17.32
CA ILE A 320 7.80 1.19 -16.83
C ILE A 320 8.32 2.64 -16.84
N VAL A 321 7.48 3.57 -17.30
CA VAL A 321 7.67 5.01 -17.10
C VAL A 321 6.58 5.53 -16.18
N THR A 322 6.98 6.10 -15.06
CA THR A 322 6.08 6.63 -14.04
C THR A 322 6.68 7.85 -13.35
N GLY A 323 6.02 8.42 -12.35
CA GLY A 323 6.55 9.54 -11.60
C GLY A 323 5.53 10.21 -10.69
N SER A 324 5.91 11.36 -10.14
CA SER A 324 5.05 12.17 -9.28
C SER A 324 5.23 13.66 -9.55
N ASP A 325 4.12 14.38 -9.60
CA ASP A 325 4.07 15.85 -9.62
C ASP A 325 3.86 16.45 -8.22
N LYS A 326 3.80 15.59 -7.18
CA LYS A 326 3.61 15.98 -5.77
C LYS A 326 4.92 15.98 -5.01
N VAL A 327 5.95 16.58 -5.62
CA VAL A 327 7.29 16.68 -5.05
C VAL A 327 7.83 18.11 -5.19
N ALA A 328 8.76 18.45 -4.28
CA ALA A 328 9.49 19.71 -4.30
C ALA A 328 10.99 19.44 -4.31
N SER A 329 11.73 20.30 -5.01
CA SER A 329 13.19 20.38 -4.91
C SER A 329 13.55 21.29 -3.76
N LEU A 330 14.06 20.72 -2.68
CA LEU A 330 14.67 21.43 -1.57
C LEU A 330 16.14 21.65 -1.92
N GLU A 331 16.52 22.89 -2.18
CA GLU A 331 17.89 23.28 -2.53
C GLU A 331 18.54 24.04 -1.39
N ILE A 332 19.72 23.60 -0.99
CA ILE A 332 20.53 24.17 0.09
C ILE A 332 21.86 24.57 -0.52
N HIS A 333 22.11 25.88 -0.57
CA HIS A 333 23.34 26.47 -1.05
C HIS A 333 24.12 27.09 0.11
N ASP A 334 25.45 26.81 0.16
CA ASP A 334 26.33 27.39 1.15
C ASP A 334 27.77 27.38 0.63
N THR A 335 28.36 28.54 0.53
CA THR A 335 29.73 28.71 0.01
C THR A 335 30.79 28.01 0.85
N ARG A 336 30.53 27.82 2.17
CA ARG A 336 31.40 27.09 3.10
C ARG A 336 31.43 25.60 2.90
N MET A 337 30.54 25.07 2.07
CA MET A 337 30.45 23.63 1.82
C MET A 337 31.71 23.08 1.13
N VAL A 338 32.42 23.94 0.40
CA VAL A 338 33.64 23.56 -0.32
C VAL A 338 34.78 23.32 0.65
N GLY A 339 35.27 22.08 0.71
CA GLY A 339 36.40 21.69 1.55
C GLY A 339 36.06 21.43 3.03
N GLU A 340 34.81 21.56 3.44
CA GLU A 340 34.36 21.29 4.79
C GLU A 340 33.56 19.97 4.87
N VAL A 341 33.83 19.16 5.89
CA VAL A 341 33.12 17.89 6.12
C VAL A 341 31.90 18.09 7.03
N GLY A 342 30.86 17.27 6.83
CA GLY A 342 29.72 17.18 7.75
C GLY A 342 28.52 18.04 7.37
N PHE A 343 28.50 18.73 6.23
CA PHE A 343 27.32 19.46 5.76
C PHE A 343 26.11 18.54 5.60
N ASP A 344 26.29 17.39 4.96
CA ASP A 344 25.27 16.36 4.81
C ASP A 344 24.68 15.91 6.14
N LEU A 345 25.53 15.64 7.12
CA LEU A 345 25.09 15.21 8.45
C LEU A 345 24.15 16.25 9.09
N ARG A 346 24.49 17.53 9.00
CA ARG A 346 23.67 18.63 9.56
C ARG A 346 22.30 18.69 8.89
N ILE A 347 22.25 18.55 7.56
CA ILE A 347 20.99 18.52 6.81
C ILE A 347 20.17 17.29 7.18
N MET A 348 20.78 16.09 7.22
CA MET A 348 20.09 14.86 7.59
C MET A 348 19.54 14.89 9.03
N GLN A 349 20.23 15.50 9.97
CA GLN A 349 19.73 15.69 11.34
C GLN A 349 18.47 16.54 11.38
N ILE A 350 18.39 17.61 10.58
CA ILE A 350 17.20 18.45 10.48
C ILE A 350 16.06 17.70 9.83
N LEU A 351 16.30 17.01 8.70
CA LEU A 351 15.27 16.18 8.05
C LEU A 351 14.75 15.08 8.99
N ALA A 352 15.64 14.43 9.75
CA ALA A 352 15.25 13.41 10.72
C ALA A 352 14.41 14.00 11.87
N LYS A 353 14.71 15.19 12.36
CA LYS A 353 13.90 15.93 13.35
C LYS A 353 12.46 16.13 12.86
N HIS A 354 12.31 16.46 11.57
CA HIS A 354 11.01 16.67 10.94
C HIS A 354 10.39 15.36 10.40
N GLN A 355 11.05 14.21 10.58
CA GLN A 355 10.62 12.88 10.08
C GLN A 355 10.44 12.85 8.54
N ILE A 356 11.28 13.57 7.82
CA ILE A 356 11.23 13.71 6.36
C ILE A 356 12.26 12.78 5.71
N SER A 357 11.81 12.03 4.71
CA SER A 357 12.65 11.26 3.78
C SER A 357 12.77 11.98 2.44
N TYR A 358 13.87 11.75 1.74
CA TYR A 358 14.03 12.25 0.36
C TYR A 358 13.97 11.09 -0.65
N ILE A 359 13.50 11.38 -1.86
CA ILE A 359 13.39 10.42 -2.97
C ILE A 359 14.68 10.40 -3.79
N SER A 360 15.27 11.57 -4.03
CA SER A 360 16.48 11.72 -4.84
C SER A 360 17.35 12.83 -4.26
N LYS A 361 18.66 12.73 -4.49
CA LYS A 361 19.61 13.71 -4.02
C LYS A 361 20.68 13.94 -5.09
N ALA A 362 20.98 15.21 -5.35
CA ALA A 362 22.08 15.63 -6.20
C ALA A 362 22.95 16.61 -5.44
N THR A 363 24.27 16.53 -5.65
CA THR A 363 25.23 17.40 -4.99
C THR A 363 26.24 17.94 -5.99
N ASN A 364 26.64 19.19 -5.79
CA ASN A 364 27.80 19.77 -6.43
C ASN A 364 28.69 20.48 -5.37
N ALA A 365 29.63 21.31 -5.78
CA ALA A 365 30.63 21.88 -4.88
C ALA A 365 30.04 22.66 -3.68
N ASN A 366 28.96 23.39 -3.88
CA ASN A 366 28.39 24.33 -2.89
C ASN A 366 26.85 24.25 -2.77
N THR A 367 26.24 23.23 -3.37
CA THR A 367 24.79 23.08 -3.40
C THR A 367 24.42 21.62 -3.21
N ILE A 368 23.42 21.36 -2.36
CA ILE A 368 22.78 20.08 -2.18
C ILE A 368 21.30 20.26 -2.52
N ALA A 369 20.82 19.53 -3.51
CA ALA A 369 19.41 19.47 -3.88
C ALA A 369 18.81 18.13 -3.52
N MET A 370 17.65 18.13 -2.89
CA MET A 370 16.91 16.92 -2.50
C MET A 370 15.48 17.00 -3.00
N ILE A 371 14.99 15.90 -3.52
CA ILE A 371 13.58 15.79 -3.91
C ILE A 371 12.84 15.16 -2.74
N ILE A 372 11.91 15.91 -2.17
CA ILE A 372 11.05 15.53 -1.04
C ILE A 372 9.58 15.55 -1.46
N ALA A 373 8.69 14.92 -0.68
CA ALA A 373 7.27 15.07 -0.91
C ALA A 373 6.84 16.54 -0.69
N ASP A 374 5.95 17.04 -1.53
CA ASP A 374 5.51 18.44 -1.51
C ASP A 374 4.95 18.87 -0.14
N ARG A 375 4.19 17.95 0.50
CA ARG A 375 3.62 18.14 1.84
C ARG A 375 4.67 18.31 2.95
N ASP A 376 5.88 17.83 2.73
CA ASP A 376 6.97 17.85 3.71
C ASP A 376 7.78 19.16 3.63
N SER A 377 7.56 19.96 2.59
CA SER A 377 8.18 21.27 2.40
C SER A 377 7.45 22.34 3.22
N THR A 378 7.56 22.25 4.54
CA THR A 378 6.87 23.14 5.47
C THR A 378 7.67 24.41 5.79
N PRO A 379 7.01 25.52 6.20
CA PRO A 379 7.71 26.72 6.64
C PRO A 379 8.68 26.47 7.79
N GLU A 380 8.34 25.54 8.71
CA GLU A 380 9.17 25.18 9.85
C GLU A 380 10.46 24.48 9.42
N LEU A 381 10.39 23.57 8.44
CA LEU A 381 11.57 22.94 7.86
C LEU A 381 12.49 23.98 7.21
N LEU A 382 11.92 24.87 6.41
CA LEU A 382 12.69 25.90 5.70
C LEU A 382 13.33 26.88 6.68
N ALA A 383 12.67 27.23 7.78
CA ALA A 383 13.22 28.06 8.84
C ALA A 383 14.39 27.35 9.55
N ASP A 384 14.21 26.12 10.00
CA ASP A 384 15.26 25.34 10.68
C ASP A 384 16.53 25.16 9.81
N LEU A 385 16.35 25.01 8.50
CA LEU A 385 17.47 24.95 7.55
C LEU A 385 18.08 26.32 7.31
N GLY A 386 17.27 27.36 7.12
CA GLY A 386 17.71 28.73 6.90
C GLY A 386 18.52 29.33 8.07
N ASP A 387 18.26 28.85 9.29
CA ASP A 387 19.07 29.20 10.47
C ASP A 387 20.51 28.65 10.44
N LYS A 388 20.78 27.66 9.57
CA LYS A 388 22.08 26.95 9.52
C LYS A 388 22.85 27.14 8.23
N PHE A 389 22.15 27.47 7.13
CA PHE A 389 22.71 27.51 5.77
C PHE A 389 22.42 28.88 5.13
N GLU A 390 23.31 29.32 4.22
CA GLU A 390 23.24 30.64 3.59
C GLU A 390 21.97 30.90 2.79
N LEU A 391 21.57 29.91 1.98
CA LEU A 391 20.37 29.99 1.13
C LEU A 391 19.66 28.65 1.09
N VAL A 392 18.38 28.66 1.42
CA VAL A 392 17.49 27.51 1.34
C VAL A 392 16.27 27.89 0.52
N THR A 393 16.02 27.13 -0.52
CA THR A 393 14.84 27.32 -1.37
C THR A 393 14.08 26.02 -1.55
N SER A 394 12.76 26.10 -1.72
CA SER A 394 11.91 24.98 -2.09
C SER A 394 11.09 25.35 -3.31
N THR A 395 11.22 24.56 -4.35
CA THR A 395 10.54 24.78 -5.63
C THR A 395 9.70 23.56 -6.02
N PRO A 396 8.40 23.74 -6.30
CA PRO A 396 7.57 22.68 -6.83
C PRO A 396 8.10 22.15 -8.17
N VAL A 397 8.39 20.84 -8.21
CA VAL A 397 8.90 20.14 -9.40
C VAL A 397 8.11 18.86 -9.65
N ALA A 398 8.45 18.14 -10.71
CA ALA A 398 8.02 16.77 -10.94
C ALA A 398 9.23 15.86 -11.12
N ILE A 399 9.07 14.61 -10.65
CA ILE A 399 10.02 13.52 -10.91
C ILE A 399 9.38 12.55 -11.90
N VAL A 400 10.09 12.21 -12.96
CA VAL A 400 9.71 11.18 -13.93
C VAL A 400 10.81 10.12 -13.99
N CYS A 401 10.41 8.87 -13.87
CA CYS A 401 11.31 7.73 -13.75
C CYS A 401 11.15 6.79 -14.94
N ALA A 402 12.26 6.34 -15.47
CA ALA A 402 12.33 5.24 -16.43
C ALA A 402 12.96 4.03 -15.73
N ILE A 403 12.15 2.99 -15.50
CA ILE A 403 12.46 1.88 -14.60
C ILE A 403 12.46 0.56 -15.36
N GLY A 404 13.40 -0.32 -15.01
CA GLY A 404 13.47 -1.65 -15.58
C GLY A 404 14.61 -2.48 -14.98
N SER A 405 14.46 -3.80 -15.05
CA SER A 405 15.41 -4.76 -14.49
C SER A 405 16.72 -4.87 -15.31
N ASN A 406 16.72 -4.39 -16.56
CA ASN A 406 17.88 -4.42 -17.47
C ASN A 406 17.96 -3.13 -18.29
N ILE A 407 18.33 -2.01 -17.66
CA ILE A 407 18.48 -0.70 -18.32
C ILE A 407 19.93 -0.17 -18.29
N GLY A 408 20.88 -1.00 -17.88
CA GLY A 408 22.30 -0.65 -17.75
C GLY A 408 23.10 -0.63 -19.04
N GLN A 409 22.45 -0.47 -20.20
CA GLN A 409 23.14 -0.49 -21.50
C GLN A 409 23.46 0.92 -22.01
N PRO A 410 24.59 1.09 -22.74
CA PRO A 410 24.89 2.36 -23.37
C PRO A 410 23.77 2.85 -24.29
N GLY A 411 23.50 4.15 -24.24
CA GLY A 411 22.53 4.80 -25.12
C GLY A 411 21.11 4.96 -24.54
N ILE A 412 20.69 4.21 -23.52
CA ILE A 412 19.33 4.36 -22.97
C ILE A 412 19.13 5.76 -22.36
N LEU A 413 20.08 6.22 -21.55
CA LEU A 413 20.05 7.58 -20.98
C LEU A 413 20.09 8.65 -22.08
N ALA A 414 20.91 8.44 -23.11
CA ALA A 414 20.99 9.38 -24.24
C ALA A 414 19.64 9.46 -24.98
N LYS A 415 18.99 8.33 -25.23
CA LYS A 415 17.67 8.25 -25.87
C LYS A 415 16.59 8.93 -25.02
N ALA A 416 16.64 8.74 -23.70
CA ALA A 416 15.75 9.42 -22.76
C ALA A 416 15.94 10.94 -22.81
N ALA A 417 17.16 11.43 -22.68
CA ALA A 417 17.44 12.86 -22.72
C ALA A 417 17.08 13.48 -24.08
N GLN A 418 17.33 12.78 -25.18
CA GLN A 418 16.97 13.24 -26.53
C GLN A 418 15.44 13.34 -26.69
N SER A 419 14.66 12.41 -26.15
CA SER A 419 13.19 12.45 -26.21
C SER A 419 12.62 13.64 -25.43
N LEU A 420 13.18 13.95 -24.26
CA LEU A 420 12.78 15.13 -23.49
C LEU A 420 13.16 16.43 -24.21
N ALA A 421 14.37 16.50 -24.78
CA ALA A 421 14.82 17.66 -25.54
C ALA A 421 13.98 17.90 -26.80
N ALA A 422 13.57 16.84 -27.52
CA ALA A 422 12.72 16.94 -28.70
C ALA A 422 11.33 17.55 -28.37
N ASP A 423 10.82 17.32 -27.18
CA ASP A 423 9.57 17.89 -26.66
C ASP A 423 9.79 19.23 -25.91
N ASN A 424 10.97 19.83 -26.05
CA ASN A 424 11.35 21.10 -25.40
C ASN A 424 11.20 21.07 -23.86
N ILE A 425 11.55 19.93 -23.25
CA ILE A 425 11.51 19.73 -21.79
C ILE A 425 12.92 19.88 -21.24
N ASN A 426 13.11 20.87 -20.35
CA ASN A 426 14.37 21.06 -19.67
C ASN A 426 14.52 20.08 -18.49
N ILE A 427 15.65 19.38 -18.42
CA ILE A 427 16.02 18.50 -17.32
C ILE A 427 16.69 19.34 -16.25
N LEU A 428 16.03 19.52 -15.09
CA LEU A 428 16.56 20.29 -13.96
C LEU A 428 17.64 19.50 -13.21
N ALA A 429 17.44 18.20 -13.07
CA ALA A 429 18.41 17.26 -12.51
C ALA A 429 18.16 15.85 -13.05
N VAL A 430 19.21 15.01 -13.03
CA VAL A 430 19.13 13.60 -13.36
C VAL A 430 19.86 12.78 -12.31
N SER A 431 19.28 11.64 -11.93
CA SER A 431 19.89 10.69 -11.00
C SER A 431 19.80 9.28 -11.54
N GLN A 432 20.92 8.56 -11.49
CA GLN A 432 21.01 7.14 -11.80
C GLN A 432 22.10 6.52 -10.93
N THR A 433 21.75 5.49 -10.17
CA THR A 433 22.72 4.77 -9.34
C THR A 433 23.49 3.72 -10.16
N PRO A 434 24.65 3.24 -9.69
CA PRO A 434 25.38 2.14 -10.33
C PRO A 434 24.58 0.85 -10.51
N ARG A 435 23.51 0.64 -9.72
CA ARG A 435 22.59 -0.50 -9.86
C ARG A 435 21.77 -0.47 -11.14
N GLN A 436 21.59 0.73 -11.72
CA GLN A 436 20.99 0.96 -13.04
C GLN A 436 19.60 0.32 -13.22
N THR A 437 18.74 0.39 -12.21
CA THR A 437 17.34 -0.06 -12.27
C THR A 437 16.35 1.09 -12.49
N ASN A 438 16.80 2.33 -12.25
CA ASN A 438 15.95 3.53 -12.33
C ASN A 438 16.78 4.72 -12.84
N MET A 439 16.25 5.44 -13.82
CA MET A 439 16.71 6.76 -14.24
C MET A 439 15.65 7.77 -13.84
N GLN A 440 16.02 8.72 -12.98
CA GLN A 440 15.12 9.75 -12.43
C GLN A 440 15.42 11.09 -13.12
N PHE A 441 14.41 11.69 -13.70
CA PHE A 441 14.49 13.00 -14.36
C PHE A 441 13.63 14.00 -13.57
N ILE A 442 14.22 15.08 -13.12
CA ILE A 442 13.51 16.18 -12.48
C ILE A 442 13.20 17.22 -13.53
N VAL A 443 11.94 17.58 -13.65
CA VAL A 443 11.43 18.53 -14.66
C VAL A 443 10.48 19.54 -14.01
N ASN A 444 10.12 20.59 -14.74
CA ASN A 444 9.08 21.50 -14.31
C ASN A 444 7.77 20.74 -14.07
N ARG A 445 7.07 21.04 -12.97
CA ARG A 445 5.81 20.40 -12.61
C ARG A 445 4.76 20.46 -13.72
N SER A 446 4.68 21.59 -14.42
CA SER A 446 3.74 21.76 -15.55
C SER A 446 4.01 20.85 -16.75
N GLN A 447 5.22 20.30 -16.87
CA GLN A 447 5.63 19.42 -17.95
C GLN A 447 5.56 17.92 -17.59
N PHE A 448 5.05 17.56 -16.39
CA PHE A 448 5.01 16.20 -15.88
C PHE A 448 4.39 15.19 -16.87
N ALA A 449 3.16 15.44 -17.31
CA ALA A 449 2.46 14.53 -18.22
C ALA A 449 3.13 14.45 -19.61
N GLN A 450 3.68 15.58 -20.10
CA GLN A 450 4.41 15.61 -21.37
C GLN A 450 5.70 14.79 -21.27
N ALA A 451 6.45 14.91 -20.18
CA ALA A 451 7.69 14.16 -19.95
C ALA A 451 7.43 12.65 -19.86
N GLN A 452 6.36 12.23 -19.19
CA GLN A 452 5.99 10.80 -19.16
C GLN A 452 5.68 10.28 -20.57
N ARG A 453 4.91 11.00 -21.36
CA ARG A 453 4.59 10.61 -22.76
C ARG A 453 5.84 10.52 -23.63
N ALA A 454 6.74 11.50 -23.53
CA ALA A 454 7.99 11.54 -24.30
C ALA A 454 8.88 10.32 -23.96
N LEU A 455 9.09 10.08 -22.66
CA LEU A 455 9.93 8.96 -22.22
C LEU A 455 9.29 7.60 -22.54
N HIS A 456 7.99 7.43 -22.32
CA HIS A 456 7.28 6.18 -22.62
C HIS A 456 7.34 5.86 -24.12
N GLY A 457 7.01 6.84 -24.98
CA GLY A 457 7.06 6.67 -26.42
C GLY A 457 8.45 6.36 -26.96
N ALA A 458 9.49 6.87 -26.30
CA ALA A 458 10.86 6.59 -26.72
C ALA A 458 11.42 5.25 -26.19
N LEU A 459 11.03 4.82 -24.98
CA LEU A 459 11.74 3.77 -24.25
C LEU A 459 10.94 2.48 -24.05
N CYS A 460 9.59 2.55 -24.07
CA CYS A 460 8.72 1.39 -23.79
C CYS A 460 8.04 0.82 -25.05
N MET A 461 7.99 1.59 -26.16
CA MET A 461 7.44 1.15 -27.46
C MET A 461 8.43 0.42 -28.32
#